data_38cc2db048b655773e78de9d6cef3c64
#
_entry.id   38cc2db048b655773e78de9d6cef3c64
#
_cell.length_a   1.000
_cell.length_b   1.000
_cell.length_c   1.000
_cell.angle_alpha   90.00
_cell.angle_beta   90.00
_cell.angle_gamma   90.00
#
_symmetry.space_group_name_H-M   'P 1'
#
loop_
_entity.id
_entity.type
_entity.pdbx_description
1 polymer ?
#
loop_
_entity_poly.entity_id
_entity_poly.type
_entity_poly.pdbx_seq_one_letter_code
_entity_poly.pdbx_strand_id
1 'polypeptide(L)'
;LDPAGLADPIVWVFAFGQAFFSLSVAGNGSVIYGSYLKKDEDIPFSARNVAIFDTLAALLAAFVIIPAMAVGGAELSKGGPGLMFIYLVNVFNGMTGGRIVGMIFFICVMFAGFSSIVNLYEAPIAFMQEKFRLKRVPAVAVIGALGAFISLIIQPWTSQWMDVVSIYICPLGA
;
A
#
# COMPACT_ATOMS: atom_id res chain seq x y z
N LEU A 1 3.91 -15.40 18.11
CA LEU A 1 4.50 -14.07 18.34
C LEU A 1 5.59 -14.21 19.41
N ASP A 2 6.82 -13.93 19.05
CA ASP A 2 7.94 -13.91 19.99
C ASP A 2 8.17 -12.46 20.47
N PRO A 3 7.89 -12.14 21.73
CA PRO A 3 8.11 -10.80 22.26
C PRO A 3 9.59 -10.38 22.29
N ALA A 4 10.52 -11.35 22.24
CA ALA A 4 11.95 -11.05 22.18
C ALA A 4 12.34 -10.30 20.90
N GLY A 5 11.60 -10.49 19.81
CA GLY A 5 11.80 -9.76 18.56
C GLY A 5 11.60 -8.24 18.69
N LEU A 6 10.85 -7.76 19.69
CA LEU A 6 10.67 -6.32 19.93
C LEU A 6 11.94 -5.63 20.45
N ALA A 7 12.93 -6.41 20.92
CA ALA A 7 14.22 -5.87 21.36
C ALA A 7 15.17 -5.58 20.18
N ASP A 8 14.88 -6.08 18.98
CA ASP A 8 15.70 -5.85 17.80
C ASP A 8 15.33 -4.48 17.16
N PRO A 9 16.28 -3.51 17.09
CA PRO A 9 16.02 -2.20 16.49
C PRO A 9 15.57 -2.27 15.03
N ILE A 10 15.96 -3.31 14.30
CA ILE A 10 15.62 -3.47 12.88
C ILE A 10 14.12 -3.69 12.69
N VAL A 11 13.46 -4.36 13.64
CA VAL A 11 11.99 -4.55 13.62
C VAL A 11 11.25 -3.22 13.66
N TRP A 12 11.76 -2.27 14.44
CA TRP A 12 11.19 -0.93 14.52
C TRP A 12 11.39 -0.12 13.25
N VAL A 13 12.57 -0.25 12.60
CA VAL A 13 12.82 0.40 11.29
C VAL A 13 11.81 -0.08 10.25
N PHE A 14 11.58 -1.39 10.16
CA PHE A 14 10.58 -1.96 9.26
C PHE A 14 9.16 -1.50 9.62
N ALA A 15 8.80 -1.51 10.89
CA ALA A 15 7.48 -1.11 11.36
C ALA A 15 7.18 0.37 11.05
N PHE A 16 8.14 1.27 11.34
CA PHE A 16 7.99 2.69 11.01
C PHE A 16 7.96 2.93 9.51
N GLY A 17 8.82 2.27 8.74
CA GLY A 17 8.80 2.36 7.27
C GLY A 17 7.44 1.99 6.70
N GLN A 18 6.88 0.88 7.16
CA GLN A 18 5.54 0.43 6.75
C GLN A 18 4.44 1.41 7.19
N ALA A 19 4.50 1.94 8.40
CA ALA A 19 3.51 2.91 8.89
C ALA A 19 3.55 4.22 8.07
N PHE A 20 4.72 4.75 7.78
CA PHE A 20 4.87 5.95 6.95
C PHE A 20 4.38 5.74 5.52
N PHE A 21 4.64 4.55 4.97
CA PHE A 21 4.14 4.19 3.64
C PHE A 21 2.60 4.06 3.64
N SER A 22 2.02 3.32 4.58
CA SER A 22 0.58 3.06 4.66
C SER A 22 -0.23 4.34 4.87
N LEU A 23 0.23 5.21 5.76
CA LEU A 23 -0.41 6.50 6.03
C LEU A 23 -0.11 7.59 4.99
N SER A 24 0.65 7.27 3.94
CA SER A 24 1.05 8.22 2.88
C SER A 24 1.75 9.48 3.40
N VAL A 25 2.45 9.39 4.54
CA VAL A 25 3.17 10.52 5.14
C VAL A 25 4.38 10.88 4.28
N ALA A 26 5.18 9.88 3.91
CA ALA A 26 6.42 10.08 3.16
C ALA A 26 6.22 10.38 1.67
N GLY A 27 5.07 10.02 1.09
CA GLY A 27 4.78 10.22 -0.34
C GLY A 27 4.15 11.56 -0.71
N ASN A 28 4.12 12.54 0.20
CA ASN A 28 3.41 13.82 0.05
C ASN A 28 1.89 13.68 -0.25
N GLY A 29 1.35 12.48 -0.21
CA GLY A 29 -0.07 12.22 -0.42
C GLY A 29 -0.92 12.99 0.59
N SER A 30 -0.58 12.90 1.86
CA SER A 30 -1.29 13.61 2.95
C SER A 30 -1.25 15.12 2.76
N VAL A 31 -0.14 15.69 2.26
CA VAL A 31 -0.02 17.13 1.99
C VAL A 31 -0.95 17.56 0.85
N ILE A 32 -0.98 16.81 -0.25
CA ILE A 32 -1.85 17.10 -1.40
C ILE A 32 -3.32 17.01 -0.99
N TYR A 33 -3.72 15.94 -0.29
CA TYR A 33 -5.10 15.82 0.19
C TYR A 33 -5.46 16.88 1.20
N GLY A 34 -4.53 17.25 2.09
CA GLY A 34 -4.70 18.38 2.99
C GLY A 34 -5.01 19.70 2.28
N SER A 35 -4.41 19.91 1.09
CA SER A 35 -4.69 21.12 0.29
C SER A 35 -6.10 21.15 -0.33
N TYR A 36 -6.79 20.01 -0.42
CA TYR A 36 -8.16 19.91 -0.95
C TYR A 36 -9.23 20.01 0.15
N LEU A 37 -8.84 19.97 1.42
CA LEU A 37 -9.77 20.08 2.53
C LEU A 37 -10.38 21.49 2.61
N LYS A 38 -11.62 21.55 3.11
CA LYS A 38 -12.28 22.80 3.40
C LYS A 38 -11.65 23.45 4.63
N LYS A 39 -11.76 24.79 4.75
CA LYS A 39 -11.17 25.56 5.86
C LYS A 39 -11.80 25.26 7.23
N ASP A 40 -12.99 24.70 7.25
CA ASP A 40 -13.76 24.32 8.44
C ASP A 40 -13.56 22.87 8.87
N GLU A 41 -12.69 22.11 8.17
CA GLU A 41 -12.40 20.73 8.50
C GLU A 41 -11.51 20.61 9.75
N ASP A 42 -11.90 19.72 10.66
CA ASP A 42 -11.08 19.35 11.82
C ASP A 42 -9.99 18.36 11.41
N ILE A 43 -8.82 18.91 11.06
CA ILE A 43 -7.67 18.13 10.59
C ILE A 43 -7.17 17.11 11.63
N PRO A 44 -7.00 17.46 12.94
CA PRO A 44 -6.60 16.50 13.97
C PRO A 44 -7.58 15.33 14.12
N PHE A 45 -8.87 15.58 14.05
CA PHE A 45 -9.90 14.54 14.13
C PHE A 45 -9.83 13.61 12.91
N SER A 46 -9.74 14.17 11.71
CA SER A 46 -9.64 13.41 10.47
C SER A 46 -8.37 12.58 10.43
N ALA A 47 -7.21 13.13 10.79
CA ALA A 47 -5.94 12.42 10.84
C ALA A 47 -5.96 11.26 11.85
N ARG A 48 -6.55 11.48 13.04
CA ARG A 48 -6.70 10.41 14.02
C ARG A 48 -7.57 9.26 13.50
N ASN A 49 -8.66 9.56 12.83
CA ASN A 49 -9.53 8.54 12.27
C ASN A 49 -8.83 7.74 11.17
N VAL A 50 -8.09 8.39 10.28
CA VAL A 50 -7.27 7.71 9.26
C VAL A 50 -6.30 6.73 9.93
N ALA A 51 -5.55 7.16 10.94
CA ALA A 51 -4.59 6.31 11.64
C ALA A 51 -5.27 5.10 12.34
N ILE A 52 -6.43 5.32 12.97
CA ILE A 52 -7.19 4.24 13.63
C ILE A 52 -7.69 3.23 12.59
N PHE A 53 -8.34 3.69 11.53
CA PHE A 53 -8.89 2.78 10.51
C PHE A 53 -7.81 2.05 9.73
N ASP A 54 -6.68 2.69 9.42
CA ASP A 54 -5.52 2.05 8.79
C ASP A 54 -4.97 0.93 9.68
N THR A 55 -4.77 1.22 10.97
CA THR A 55 -4.30 0.22 11.95
C THR A 55 -5.27 -0.95 12.10
N LEU A 56 -6.58 -0.67 12.19
CA LEU A 56 -7.60 -1.72 12.28
C LEU A 56 -7.63 -2.59 11.02
N ALA A 57 -7.54 -2.00 9.84
CA ALA A 57 -7.49 -2.72 8.58
C ALA A 57 -6.25 -3.62 8.49
N ALA A 58 -5.08 -3.11 8.89
CA ALA A 58 -3.84 -3.87 8.93
C ALA A 58 -3.92 -5.06 9.91
N LEU A 59 -4.47 -4.86 11.10
CA LEU A 59 -4.67 -5.94 12.08
C LEU A 59 -5.65 -7.00 11.57
N LEU A 60 -6.78 -6.59 10.99
CA LEU A 60 -7.75 -7.53 10.41
C LEU A 60 -7.11 -8.35 9.27
N ALA A 61 -6.36 -7.70 8.39
CA ALA A 61 -5.62 -8.40 7.34
C ALA A 61 -4.61 -9.39 7.92
N ALA A 62 -3.85 -9.01 8.94
CA ALA A 62 -2.89 -9.88 9.61
C ALA A 62 -3.57 -11.10 10.25
N PHE A 63 -4.72 -10.91 10.92
CA PHE A 63 -5.49 -12.00 11.51
C PHE A 63 -6.03 -13.01 10.48
N VAL A 64 -6.26 -12.59 9.26
CA VAL A 64 -6.71 -13.48 8.18
C VAL A 64 -5.52 -14.15 7.49
N ILE A 65 -4.51 -13.37 7.13
CA ILE A 65 -3.41 -13.81 6.27
C ILE A 65 -2.43 -14.70 7.03
N ILE A 66 -2.02 -14.32 8.27
CA ILE A 66 -1.01 -15.07 9.02
C ILE A 66 -1.45 -16.51 9.33
N PRO A 67 -2.67 -16.76 9.83
CA PRO A 67 -3.15 -18.15 10.03
C PRO A 67 -3.28 -18.91 8.71
N ALA A 68 -3.75 -18.27 7.64
CA ALA A 68 -3.86 -18.91 6.33
C ALA A 68 -2.50 -19.36 5.80
N MET A 69 -1.46 -18.57 5.99
CA MET A 69 -0.07 -18.96 5.66
C MET A 69 0.41 -20.13 6.49
N ALA A 70 0.17 -20.10 7.80
CA ALA A 70 0.60 -21.16 8.71
C ALA A 70 -0.01 -22.52 8.34
N VAL A 71 -1.29 -22.54 7.96
CA VAL A 71 -1.98 -23.76 7.51
C VAL A 71 -1.48 -24.21 6.12
N GLY A 72 -1.16 -23.28 5.23
CA GLY A 72 -0.68 -23.56 3.87
C GLY A 72 0.79 -24.00 3.78
N GLY A 73 1.51 -24.11 4.91
CA GLY A 73 2.93 -24.50 4.94
C GLY A 73 3.86 -23.45 4.32
N ALA A 74 3.42 -22.22 4.20
CA ALA A 74 4.22 -21.13 3.67
C ALA A 74 5.26 -20.67 4.69
N GLU A 75 6.46 -20.38 4.22
CA GLU A 75 7.45 -19.68 5.05
C GLU A 75 6.96 -18.25 5.29
N LEU A 76 6.74 -17.88 6.54
CA LEU A 76 6.31 -16.54 6.96
C LEU A 76 7.30 -15.42 6.55
N SER A 77 8.51 -15.79 6.15
CA SER A 77 9.55 -14.89 5.66
C SER A 77 9.34 -14.44 4.22
N LYS A 78 8.47 -15.09 3.44
CA LYS A 78 8.20 -14.76 2.05
C LYS A 78 6.99 -13.85 1.96
N GLY A 79 7.21 -12.55 2.18
CA GLY A 79 6.21 -11.52 1.98
C GLY A 79 6.05 -11.08 0.51
N GLY A 80 5.33 -9.97 0.31
CA GLY A 80 5.18 -9.34 -0.99
C GLY A 80 4.03 -9.87 -1.86
N PRO A 81 3.98 -9.50 -3.15
CA PRO A 81 2.88 -9.84 -4.04
C PRO A 81 2.62 -11.35 -4.20
N GLY A 82 3.67 -12.17 -4.10
CA GLY A 82 3.56 -13.62 -4.17
C GLY A 82 2.67 -14.21 -3.08
N LEU A 83 2.66 -13.60 -1.90
CA LEU A 83 1.78 -14.02 -0.82
C LEU A 83 0.31 -13.93 -1.23
N MET A 84 -0.10 -12.82 -1.79
CA MET A 84 -1.49 -12.55 -2.17
C MET A 84 -1.90 -13.37 -3.40
N PHE A 85 -1.08 -13.40 -4.44
CA PHE A 85 -1.49 -13.96 -5.73
C PHE A 85 -1.15 -15.44 -5.92
N ILE A 86 -0.32 -16.03 -5.06
CA ILE A 86 0.02 -17.46 -5.11
C ILE A 86 -0.56 -18.18 -3.90
N TYR A 87 -0.19 -17.76 -2.68
CA TYR A 87 -0.60 -18.50 -1.48
C TYR A 87 -2.10 -18.40 -1.19
N LEU A 88 -2.69 -17.22 -1.23
CA LEU A 88 -4.12 -17.09 -0.98
C LEU A 88 -4.97 -17.79 -2.03
N VAL A 89 -4.53 -17.86 -3.28
CA VAL A 89 -5.20 -18.66 -4.32
C VAL A 89 -5.21 -20.13 -3.93
N ASN A 90 -4.10 -20.68 -3.45
CA ASN A 90 -4.03 -22.07 -2.98
C ASN A 90 -4.93 -22.31 -1.75
N VAL A 91 -5.01 -21.38 -0.82
CA VAL A 91 -5.92 -21.45 0.33
C VAL A 91 -7.36 -21.49 -0.15
N PHE A 92 -7.77 -20.61 -1.06
CA PHE A 92 -9.12 -20.60 -1.61
C PHE A 92 -9.45 -21.89 -2.36
N ASN A 93 -8.52 -22.46 -3.11
CA ASN A 93 -8.71 -23.73 -3.82
C ASN A 93 -8.94 -24.92 -2.86
N GLY A 94 -8.39 -24.86 -1.63
CA GLY A 94 -8.59 -25.87 -0.59
C GLY A 94 -9.89 -25.72 0.21
N MET A 95 -10.64 -24.62 0.06
CA MET A 95 -11.85 -24.33 0.83
C MET A 95 -13.12 -24.74 0.10
N THR A 96 -14.13 -25.24 0.83
CA THR A 96 -15.48 -25.42 0.29
C THR A 96 -16.07 -24.04 -0.08
N GLY A 97 -16.45 -23.85 -1.34
CA GLY A 97 -16.92 -22.55 -1.85
C GLY A 97 -15.81 -21.51 -2.09
N GLY A 98 -14.53 -21.88 -1.94
CA GLY A 98 -13.39 -20.98 -2.05
C GLY A 98 -13.29 -20.24 -3.37
N ARG A 99 -13.85 -20.79 -4.46
CA ARG A 99 -13.93 -20.09 -5.75
C ARG A 99 -14.72 -18.78 -5.68
N ILE A 100 -15.87 -18.79 -4.97
CA ILE A 100 -16.71 -17.59 -4.81
C ILE A 100 -16.01 -16.60 -3.87
N VAL A 101 -15.48 -17.09 -2.75
CA VAL A 101 -14.74 -16.26 -1.78
C VAL A 101 -13.52 -15.60 -2.45
N GLY A 102 -12.76 -16.38 -3.22
CA GLY A 102 -11.61 -15.89 -3.98
C GLY A 102 -11.99 -14.83 -5.03
N MET A 103 -13.08 -15.03 -5.77
CA MET A 103 -13.55 -14.00 -6.72
C MET A 103 -13.90 -12.70 -6.02
N ILE A 104 -14.66 -12.75 -4.93
CA ILE A 104 -15.03 -11.55 -4.16
C ILE A 104 -13.76 -10.87 -3.62
N PHE A 105 -12.84 -11.64 -3.05
CA PHE A 105 -11.58 -11.13 -2.53
C PHE A 105 -10.78 -10.39 -3.61
N PHE A 106 -10.55 -11.00 -4.78
CA PHE A 106 -9.77 -10.36 -5.83
C PHE A 106 -10.47 -9.16 -6.48
N ILE A 107 -11.80 -9.14 -6.53
CA ILE A 107 -12.55 -7.94 -6.92
C ILE A 107 -12.29 -6.81 -5.91
N CYS A 108 -12.36 -7.08 -4.61
CA CYS A 108 -12.03 -6.09 -3.58
C CYS A 108 -10.58 -5.59 -3.69
N VAL A 109 -9.62 -6.50 -3.91
CA VAL A 109 -8.20 -6.17 -4.12
C VAL A 109 -8.02 -5.27 -5.36
N MET A 110 -8.74 -5.56 -6.44
CA MET A 110 -8.70 -4.73 -7.65
C MET A 110 -9.19 -3.30 -7.36
N PHE A 111 -10.30 -3.12 -6.68
CA PHE A 111 -10.79 -1.78 -6.31
C PHE A 111 -9.84 -1.06 -5.35
N ALA A 112 -9.29 -1.77 -4.36
CA ALA A 112 -8.27 -1.23 -3.47
C ALA A 112 -7.02 -0.78 -4.24
N GLY A 113 -6.56 -1.58 -5.21
CA GLY A 113 -5.45 -1.23 -6.08
C GLY A 113 -5.72 0.03 -6.92
N PHE A 114 -6.88 0.14 -7.53
CA PHE A 114 -7.25 1.33 -8.29
C PHE A 114 -7.30 2.59 -7.43
N SER A 115 -7.90 2.54 -6.25
CA SER A 115 -7.94 3.68 -5.33
C SER A 115 -6.53 4.10 -4.88
N SER A 116 -5.64 3.14 -4.63
CA SER A 116 -4.25 3.40 -4.28
C SER A 116 -3.46 4.04 -5.42
N ILE A 117 -3.65 3.59 -6.67
CA ILE A 117 -3.01 4.19 -7.85
C ILE A 117 -3.44 5.65 -8.01
N VAL A 118 -4.74 5.93 -7.91
CA VAL A 118 -5.26 7.32 -8.00
C VAL A 118 -4.61 8.18 -6.93
N ASN A 119 -4.50 7.67 -5.71
CA ASN A 119 -3.87 8.36 -4.59
C ASN A 119 -2.40 8.70 -4.86
N LEU A 120 -1.61 7.70 -5.26
CA LEU A 120 -0.17 7.87 -5.50
C LEU A 120 0.12 8.80 -6.68
N TYR A 121 -0.75 8.82 -7.69
CA TYR A 121 -0.56 9.65 -8.88
C TYR A 121 -0.95 11.10 -8.67
N GLU A 122 -1.74 11.43 -7.64
CA GLU A 122 -2.21 12.80 -7.42
C GLU A 122 -1.05 13.78 -7.16
N ALA A 123 -0.05 13.38 -6.36
CA ALA A 123 1.11 14.23 -6.07
C ALA A 123 1.93 14.60 -7.34
N PRO A 124 2.38 13.65 -8.18
CA PRO A 124 3.08 13.98 -9.41
C PRO A 124 2.20 14.72 -10.44
N ILE A 125 0.88 14.44 -10.47
CA ILE A 125 -0.05 15.18 -11.33
C ILE A 125 -0.14 16.64 -10.88
N ALA A 126 -0.29 16.91 -9.59
CA ALA A 126 -0.33 18.27 -9.04
C ALA A 126 0.99 19.01 -9.34
N PHE A 127 2.12 18.35 -9.16
CA PHE A 127 3.43 18.91 -9.53
C PHE A 127 3.51 19.30 -11.01
N MET A 128 3.02 18.44 -11.93
CA MET A 128 3.00 18.74 -13.36
C MET A 128 2.09 19.92 -13.70
N GLN A 129 0.94 20.05 -13.01
CA GLN A 129 0.04 21.17 -13.17
C GLN A 129 0.67 22.49 -12.71
N GLU A 130 1.34 22.50 -11.56
CA GLU A 130 1.97 23.70 -11.00
C GLU A 130 3.23 24.12 -11.77
N LYS A 131 4.15 23.18 -11.95
CA LYS A 131 5.46 23.46 -12.53
C LYS A 131 5.40 23.75 -14.04
N PHE A 132 4.63 22.95 -14.77
CA PHE A 132 4.53 23.04 -16.23
C PHE A 132 3.24 23.70 -16.72
N ARG A 133 2.38 24.15 -15.79
CA ARG A 133 1.09 24.78 -16.08
C ARG A 133 0.20 23.94 -17.00
N LEU A 134 0.34 22.63 -16.93
CA LEU A 134 -0.46 21.70 -17.73
C LEU A 134 -1.90 21.62 -17.19
N LYS A 135 -2.86 21.45 -18.09
CA LYS A 135 -4.22 21.09 -17.68
C LYS A 135 -4.23 19.67 -17.09
N ARG A 136 -5.25 19.37 -16.27
CA ARG A 136 -5.34 18.08 -15.55
C ARG A 136 -5.28 16.87 -16.48
N VAL A 137 -6.03 16.87 -17.58
CA VAL A 137 -6.10 15.73 -18.51
C VAL A 137 -4.74 15.38 -19.12
N PRO A 138 -3.96 16.29 -19.74
CA PRO A 138 -2.63 15.95 -20.24
C PRO A 138 -1.65 15.58 -19.12
N ALA A 139 -1.73 16.19 -17.93
CA ALA A 139 -0.87 15.81 -16.81
C ALA A 139 -1.13 14.36 -16.39
N VAL A 140 -2.39 13.94 -16.26
CA VAL A 140 -2.77 12.55 -15.97
C VAL A 140 -2.28 11.60 -17.06
N ALA A 141 -2.44 11.96 -18.33
CA ALA A 141 -1.99 11.11 -19.44
C ALA A 141 -0.47 10.90 -19.45
N VAL A 142 0.31 11.96 -19.21
CA VAL A 142 1.78 11.88 -19.13
C VAL A 142 2.23 11.03 -17.94
N ILE A 143 1.71 11.32 -16.75
CA ILE A 143 2.09 10.56 -15.53
C ILE A 143 1.62 9.11 -15.64
N GLY A 144 0.42 8.86 -16.15
CA GLY A 144 -0.09 7.50 -16.37
C GLY A 144 0.77 6.70 -17.36
N ALA A 145 1.14 7.32 -18.49
CA ALA A 145 2.01 6.67 -19.47
C ALA A 145 3.41 6.38 -18.92
N LEU A 146 4.01 7.33 -18.19
CA LEU A 146 5.32 7.14 -17.54
C LEU A 146 5.24 6.05 -16.48
N GLY A 147 4.22 6.05 -15.63
CA GLY A 147 4.02 5.04 -14.60
C GLY A 147 3.83 3.64 -15.20
N ALA A 148 3.03 3.51 -16.25
CA ALA A 148 2.86 2.25 -16.95
C ALA A 148 4.17 1.74 -17.56
N PHE A 149 4.92 2.61 -18.21
CA PHE A 149 6.22 2.27 -18.81
C PHE A 149 7.23 1.82 -17.75
N ILE A 150 7.38 2.58 -16.66
CA ILE A 150 8.28 2.23 -15.55
C ILE A 150 7.83 0.91 -14.90
N SER A 151 6.53 0.69 -14.71
CA SER A 151 5.98 -0.54 -14.14
C SER A 151 6.35 -1.78 -14.97
N LEU A 152 6.32 -1.68 -16.29
CA LEU A 152 6.73 -2.79 -17.17
C LEU A 152 8.22 -3.12 -17.05
N ILE A 153 9.07 -2.10 -16.85
CA ILE A 153 10.52 -2.30 -16.68
C ILE A 153 10.83 -2.93 -15.33
N ILE A 154 10.15 -2.47 -14.26
CA ILE A 154 10.43 -2.89 -12.88
C ILE A 154 9.76 -4.24 -12.56
N GLN A 155 8.84 -4.71 -13.37
CA GLN A 155 8.08 -5.95 -13.13
C GLN A 155 8.92 -7.13 -12.62
N PRO A 156 10.11 -7.44 -13.15
CA PRO A 156 10.93 -8.57 -12.68
C PRO A 156 11.47 -8.37 -11.24
N TRP A 157 11.60 -7.12 -10.78
CA TRP A 157 12.19 -6.74 -9.50
C TRP A 157 11.18 -6.05 -8.56
N THR A 158 9.89 -6.25 -8.79
CA THR A 158 8.83 -5.55 -8.03
C THR A 158 8.99 -5.69 -6.52
N SER A 159 9.28 -6.90 -6.01
CA SER A 159 9.43 -7.12 -4.57
C SER A 159 10.60 -6.34 -3.99
N GLN A 160 11.78 -6.43 -4.62
CA GLN A 160 12.98 -5.71 -4.16
C GLN A 160 12.78 -4.19 -4.25
N TRP A 161 12.12 -3.72 -5.30
CA TRP A 161 11.82 -2.30 -5.46
C TRP A 161 10.85 -1.80 -4.39
N MET A 162 9.82 -2.59 -4.07
CA MET A 162 8.90 -2.27 -2.96
C MET A 162 9.64 -2.15 -1.64
N ASP A 163 10.56 -3.08 -1.34
CA ASP A 163 11.36 -3.04 -0.11
C ASP A 163 12.22 -1.78 -0.05
N VAL A 164 12.89 -1.43 -1.15
CA VAL A 164 13.71 -0.20 -1.23
C VAL A 164 12.85 1.05 -0.99
N VAL A 165 11.68 1.13 -1.62
CA VAL A 165 10.81 2.30 -1.50
C VAL A 165 10.21 2.40 -0.10
N SER A 166 9.62 1.31 0.41
CA SER A 166 8.88 1.35 1.68
C SER A 166 9.78 1.40 2.92
N ILE A 167 10.95 0.74 2.88
CA ILE A 167 11.81 0.62 4.05
C ILE A 167 12.85 1.75 4.12
N TYR A 168 13.41 2.16 2.98
CA TYR A 168 14.51 3.13 2.97
C TYR A 168 14.08 4.52 2.50
N ILE A 169 13.35 4.61 1.37
CA ILE A 169 13.01 5.92 0.78
C ILE A 169 11.90 6.61 1.59
N CYS A 170 10.84 5.89 1.95
CA CYS A 170 9.72 6.47 2.68
C CYS A 170 10.11 7.08 4.03
N PRO A 171 10.87 6.41 4.91
CA PRO A 171 11.28 7.01 6.18
C PRO A 171 12.21 8.21 6.02
N LEU A 172 13.00 8.28 4.94
CA LEU A 172 13.87 9.42 4.65
C LEU A 172 13.09 10.62 4.10
N GLY A 173 11.94 10.40 3.51
CA GLY A 173 11.06 11.43 2.95
C GLY A 173 10.04 12.01 3.94
N ALA A 174 9.91 11.39 5.12
CA ALA A 174 8.99 11.81 6.17
C ALA A 174 9.65 12.78 7.15
#